data_33389b1f38daa8fdf24f4ff52074baa6
#
_entry.id   33389b1f38daa8fdf24f4ff52074baa6
#
_cell.length_a   1.000
_cell.length_b   1.000
_cell.length_c   1.000
_cell.angle_alpha   90.00
_cell.angle_beta   90.00
_cell.angle_gamma   90.00
#
_symmetry.space_group_name_H-M   'P 1'
#
loop_
_entity.id
_entity.type
_entity.pdbx_description
1 polymer ?
#
loop_
_entity_poly.entity_id
_entity_poly.type
_entity_poly.pdbx_seq_one_letter_code
_entity_poly.pdbx_strand_id
1 'polypeptide(L)'
;MSDDEYYRYAEKCLYGYRRNEERAEQLREELRQLRDAGDVKAQSYGLQNSGAGGYSDPVGMYVENIERAEHALHRLERKVKPIARLRNDLQEGSVITVTSPHNLIRVMEEYFFENKKVMEFLRITRWGRSTFFNRRYELVSLTLENLRE
;
A
#
# COMPACT_ATOMS: atom_id res chain seq x y z
N MET A 1 -6.72 14.80 13.70
CA MET A 1 -5.71 13.84 14.21
C MET A 1 -4.59 14.57 14.91
N SER A 2 -4.16 14.04 16.07
CA SER A 2 -2.97 14.55 16.76
C SER A 2 -1.69 14.07 16.05
N ASP A 3 -0.56 14.70 16.37
CA ASP A 3 0.73 14.31 15.81
C ASP A 3 1.07 12.86 16.14
N ASP A 4 0.73 12.40 17.36
CA ASP A 4 0.93 11.01 17.76
C ASP A 4 0.09 10.03 16.93
N GLU A 5 -1.13 10.41 16.58
CA GLU A 5 -1.99 9.59 15.72
C GLU A 5 -1.45 9.48 14.30
N TYR A 6 -0.94 10.58 13.75
CA TYR A 6 -0.29 10.57 12.44
C TYR A 6 0.96 9.69 12.45
N TYR A 7 1.75 9.79 13.50
CA TYR A 7 2.95 8.96 13.64
C TYR A 7 2.59 7.48 13.69
N ARG A 8 1.59 7.11 14.49
CA ARG A 8 1.10 5.73 14.57
C ARG A 8 0.53 5.23 13.24
N TYR A 9 -0.12 6.11 12.52
CA TYR A 9 -0.63 5.78 11.19
C TYR A 9 0.51 5.45 10.23
N ALA A 10 1.58 6.25 10.24
CA ALA A 10 2.76 5.97 9.42
C ALA A 10 3.41 4.64 9.80
N GLU A 11 3.52 4.35 11.09
CA GLU A 11 4.03 3.06 11.57
C GLU A 11 3.19 1.89 11.04
N LYS A 12 1.88 2.00 11.12
CA LYS A 12 0.96 0.97 10.61
C LYS A 12 1.11 0.75 9.12
N CYS A 13 1.30 1.82 8.37
CA CYS A 13 1.52 1.71 6.93
C CYS A 13 2.83 0.98 6.60
N LEU A 14 3.88 1.25 7.37
CA LEU A 14 5.16 0.55 7.21
C LEU A 14 5.04 -0.93 7.55
N TYR A 15 4.43 -1.27 8.69
CA TYR A 15 4.23 -2.67 9.08
C TYR A 15 3.34 -3.43 8.10
N GLY A 16 2.34 -2.76 7.55
CA GLY A 16 1.38 -3.37 6.64
C GLY A 16 1.77 -3.30 5.16
N TYR A 17 2.93 -2.75 4.82
CA TYR A 17 3.29 -2.43 3.45
C TYR A 17 3.20 -3.64 2.51
N ARG A 18 3.82 -4.76 2.84
CA ARG A 18 3.82 -5.96 1.99
C ARG A 18 2.43 -6.50 1.76
N ARG A 19 1.64 -6.59 2.82
CA ARG A 19 0.25 -7.06 2.73
C ARG A 19 -0.60 -6.12 1.88
N ASN A 20 -0.44 -4.81 2.07
CA ASN A 20 -1.17 -3.81 1.30
C ASN A 20 -0.76 -3.84 -0.17
N GLU A 21 0.51 -4.03 -0.47
CA GLU A 21 1.03 -4.16 -1.83
C GLU A 21 0.46 -5.40 -2.52
N GLU A 22 0.48 -6.56 -1.85
CA GLU A 22 -0.11 -7.79 -2.37
C GLU A 22 -1.61 -7.62 -2.63
N ARG A 23 -2.32 -7.02 -1.69
CA ARG A 23 -3.76 -6.77 -1.86
C ARG A 23 -4.03 -5.82 -3.01
N ALA A 24 -3.22 -4.80 -3.19
CA ALA A 24 -3.32 -3.87 -4.31
C ALA A 24 -3.13 -4.60 -5.65
N GLU A 25 -2.14 -5.50 -5.73
CA GLU A 25 -1.94 -6.31 -6.94
C GLU A 25 -3.10 -7.23 -7.22
N GLN A 26 -3.65 -7.89 -6.19
CA GLN A 26 -4.84 -8.72 -6.33
C GLN A 26 -6.03 -7.92 -6.84
N LEU A 27 -6.24 -6.71 -6.34
CA LEU A 27 -7.33 -5.86 -6.79
C LEU A 27 -7.14 -5.39 -8.24
N ARG A 28 -5.92 -5.11 -8.64
CA ARG A 28 -5.63 -4.77 -10.05
C ARG A 28 -5.99 -5.93 -10.97
N GLU A 29 -5.64 -7.15 -10.57
CA GLU A 29 -5.97 -8.36 -11.34
C GLU A 29 -7.48 -8.61 -11.35
N GLU A 30 -8.16 -8.47 -10.22
CA GLU A 30 -9.62 -8.58 -10.14
C GLU A 30 -10.30 -7.55 -11.05
N LEU A 31 -9.81 -6.31 -11.05
CA LEU A 31 -10.32 -5.26 -11.92
C LEU A 31 -10.12 -5.60 -13.39
N ARG A 32 -8.96 -6.10 -13.76
CA ARG A 32 -8.68 -6.52 -15.12
C ARG A 32 -9.66 -7.62 -15.56
N GLN A 33 -9.86 -8.61 -14.70
CA GLN A 33 -10.79 -9.71 -14.98
C GLN A 33 -12.24 -9.22 -15.09
N LEU A 34 -12.65 -8.31 -14.20
CA LEU A 34 -13.99 -7.74 -14.22
C LEU A 34 -14.23 -6.94 -15.50
N ARG A 35 -13.26 -6.16 -15.93
CA ARG A 35 -13.36 -5.37 -17.18
C ARG A 35 -13.45 -6.28 -18.38
N ASP A 36 -12.60 -7.31 -18.46
CA ASP A 36 -12.61 -8.28 -19.56
C ASP A 36 -13.93 -9.05 -19.59
N ALA A 37 -14.41 -9.53 -18.44
CA ALA A 37 -15.69 -10.22 -18.33
C ALA A 37 -16.87 -9.30 -18.68
N GLY A 38 -16.79 -8.03 -18.30
CA GLY A 38 -17.81 -7.05 -18.60
C GLY A 38 -17.93 -6.76 -20.07
N ASP A 39 -16.82 -6.64 -20.78
CA ASP A 39 -16.81 -6.44 -22.23
C ASP A 39 -17.50 -7.62 -22.94
N VAL A 40 -17.18 -8.85 -22.53
CA VAL A 40 -17.82 -10.05 -23.08
C VAL A 40 -19.32 -10.06 -22.76
N LYS A 41 -19.70 -9.77 -21.52
CA LYS A 41 -21.10 -9.72 -21.09
C LYS A 41 -21.88 -8.62 -21.81
N ALA A 42 -21.29 -7.45 -21.98
CA ALA A 42 -21.91 -6.33 -22.69
C ALA A 42 -22.21 -6.71 -24.14
N GLN A 43 -21.28 -7.38 -24.80
CA GLN A 43 -21.49 -7.89 -26.16
C GLN A 43 -22.61 -8.93 -26.19
N SER A 44 -22.62 -9.84 -25.22
CA SER A 44 -23.66 -10.87 -25.12
C SER A 44 -25.05 -10.28 -24.84
N TYR A 45 -25.16 -9.29 -23.98
CA TYR A 45 -26.42 -8.63 -23.66
C TYR A 45 -26.92 -7.74 -24.82
N GLY A 46 -26.02 -7.18 -25.62
CA GLY A 46 -26.39 -6.41 -26.80
C GLY A 46 -27.03 -7.25 -27.90
N LEU A 47 -26.74 -8.54 -27.93
CA LEU A 47 -27.32 -9.50 -28.89
C LEU A 47 -28.61 -10.11 -28.38
N GLN A 48 -28.83 -10.16 -27.07
CA GLN A 48 -30.04 -10.71 -26.44
C GLN A 48 -30.95 -9.59 -25.98
N ASN A 49 -31.67 -9.02 -26.90
CA ASN A 49 -32.67 -8.01 -26.56
C ASN A 49 -33.96 -8.68 -26.02
N SER A 50 -33.82 -9.57 -25.07
CA SER A 50 -34.96 -10.16 -24.42
C SER A 50 -35.45 -9.23 -23.32
N GLY A 51 -36.56 -8.59 -23.52
CA GLY A 51 -37.25 -7.78 -22.53
C GLY A 51 -37.82 -8.60 -21.37
N ALA A 52 -37.17 -9.65 -20.97
CA ALA A 52 -37.52 -10.36 -19.76
C ALA A 52 -37.19 -9.47 -18.59
N GLY A 53 -38.18 -8.86 -17.97
CA GLY A 53 -38.04 -8.00 -16.81
C GLY A 53 -37.47 -8.74 -15.60
N GLY A 54 -36.19 -9.01 -15.64
CA GLY A 54 -35.46 -9.49 -14.48
C GLY A 54 -35.19 -8.31 -13.55
N TYR A 55 -35.45 -8.48 -12.26
CA TYR A 55 -35.18 -7.49 -11.23
C TYR A 55 -33.67 -7.27 -11.01
N SER A 56 -32.81 -8.01 -11.67
CA SER A 56 -31.37 -7.85 -11.61
C SER A 56 -30.90 -7.01 -12.79
N ASP A 57 -30.21 -5.92 -12.49
CA ASP A 57 -29.49 -5.11 -13.48
C ASP A 57 -28.04 -5.59 -13.47
N PRO A 58 -27.65 -6.57 -14.31
CA PRO A 58 -26.28 -7.10 -14.31
C PRO A 58 -25.26 -6.05 -14.70
N VAL A 59 -25.62 -5.08 -15.53
CA VAL A 59 -24.73 -4.00 -15.95
C VAL A 59 -24.51 -3.04 -14.78
N GLY A 60 -25.55 -2.68 -14.05
CA GLY A 60 -25.46 -1.82 -12.87
C GLY A 60 -24.64 -2.47 -11.76
N MET A 61 -24.87 -3.75 -11.49
CA MET A 61 -24.07 -4.50 -10.50
C MET A 61 -22.62 -4.61 -10.90
N TYR A 62 -22.35 -4.81 -12.17
CA TYR A 62 -21.01 -4.86 -12.73
C TYR A 62 -20.27 -3.53 -12.51
N VAL A 63 -20.92 -2.42 -12.83
CA VAL A 63 -20.36 -1.08 -12.64
C VAL A 63 -20.09 -0.80 -11.16
N GLU A 64 -21.02 -1.16 -10.28
CA GLU A 64 -20.83 -1.03 -8.82
C GLU A 64 -19.63 -1.84 -8.32
N ASN A 65 -19.48 -3.06 -8.81
CA ASN A 65 -18.36 -3.91 -8.40
C ASN A 65 -17.02 -3.33 -8.85
N ILE A 66 -16.95 -2.79 -10.05
CA ILE A 66 -15.76 -2.10 -10.55
C ILE A 66 -15.45 -0.88 -9.69
N GLU A 67 -16.46 -0.05 -9.41
CA GLU A 67 -16.27 1.16 -8.61
C GLU A 67 -15.78 0.83 -7.20
N ARG A 68 -16.34 -0.19 -6.56
CA ARG A 68 -15.88 -0.64 -5.24
C ARG A 68 -14.42 -1.09 -5.25
N ALA A 69 -14.06 -1.87 -6.27
CA ALA A 69 -12.69 -2.37 -6.41
C ALA A 69 -11.73 -1.21 -6.67
N GLU A 70 -12.12 -0.25 -7.52
CA GLU A 70 -11.31 0.95 -7.78
C GLU A 70 -11.12 1.79 -6.52
N HIS A 71 -12.17 2.00 -5.73
CA HIS A 71 -12.06 2.74 -4.46
C HIS A 71 -11.17 2.01 -3.46
N ALA A 72 -11.32 0.69 -3.34
CA ALA A 72 -10.49 -0.11 -2.45
C ALA A 72 -9.02 -0.05 -2.87
N LEU A 73 -8.75 -0.17 -4.18
CA LEU A 73 -7.41 -0.07 -4.74
C LEU A 73 -6.80 1.31 -4.48
N HIS A 74 -7.57 2.37 -4.70
CA HIS A 74 -7.10 3.73 -4.48
C HIS A 74 -6.71 3.97 -3.01
N ARG A 75 -7.51 3.46 -2.07
CA ARG A 75 -7.18 3.55 -0.64
C ARG A 75 -5.88 2.84 -0.29
N LEU A 76 -5.66 1.66 -0.88
CA LEU A 76 -4.41 0.92 -0.68
C LEU A 76 -3.22 1.63 -1.33
N GLU A 77 -3.39 2.15 -2.53
CA GLU A 77 -2.33 2.87 -3.23
C GLU A 77 -1.87 4.12 -2.48
N ARG A 78 -2.77 4.80 -1.78
CA ARG A 78 -2.42 5.94 -0.93
C ARG A 78 -1.48 5.55 0.21
N LYS A 79 -1.52 4.30 0.64
CA LYS A 79 -0.64 3.78 1.70
C LYS A 79 0.65 3.19 1.13
N VAL A 80 0.58 2.60 -0.05
CA VAL A 80 1.68 1.84 -0.66
C VAL A 80 2.62 2.75 -1.44
N LYS A 81 2.09 3.59 -2.31
CA LYS A 81 2.91 4.42 -3.21
C LYS A 81 3.87 5.36 -2.50
N PRO A 82 3.47 6.08 -1.43
CA PRO A 82 4.40 6.94 -0.72
C PRO A 82 5.58 6.19 -0.12
N ILE A 83 5.37 4.99 0.39
CA ILE A 83 6.44 4.17 0.98
C ILE A 83 7.37 3.63 -0.11
N ALA A 84 6.81 3.17 -1.23
CA ALA A 84 7.61 2.72 -2.37
C ALA A 84 8.46 3.87 -2.94
N ARG A 85 7.90 5.06 -3.01
CA ARG A 85 8.61 6.27 -3.46
C ARG A 85 9.74 6.63 -2.49
N LEU A 86 9.47 6.62 -1.19
CA LEU A 86 10.49 6.89 -0.18
C LEU A 86 11.64 5.89 -0.28
N ARG A 87 11.32 4.61 -0.44
CA ARG A 87 12.33 3.57 -0.62
C ARG A 87 13.24 3.85 -1.82
N ASN A 88 12.65 4.20 -2.95
CA ASN A 88 13.40 4.57 -4.16
C ASN A 88 14.26 5.81 -3.93
N ASP A 89 13.71 6.83 -3.30
CA ASP A 89 14.42 8.07 -3.00
C ASP A 89 15.62 7.82 -2.07
N LEU A 90 15.47 6.96 -1.09
CA LEU A 90 16.56 6.56 -0.21
C LEU A 90 17.64 5.79 -0.97
N GLN A 91 17.25 4.90 -1.89
CA GLN A 91 18.21 4.15 -2.72
C GLN A 91 18.99 5.07 -3.65
N GLU A 92 18.35 6.10 -4.20
CA GLU A 92 18.95 7.05 -5.11
C GLU A 92 19.72 8.17 -4.37
N GLY A 93 19.55 8.28 -3.06
CA GLY A 93 20.17 9.33 -2.27
C GLY A 93 19.58 10.72 -2.50
N SER A 94 18.34 10.79 -2.97
CA SER A 94 17.66 12.06 -3.25
C SER A 94 16.97 12.67 -2.06
N VAL A 95 17.01 12.01 -0.90
CA VAL A 95 16.45 12.52 0.36
C VAL A 95 17.58 12.91 1.29
N ILE A 96 17.44 14.08 1.93
CA ILE A 96 18.39 14.52 2.95
C ILE A 96 18.07 13.80 4.25
N THR A 97 19.03 13.01 4.76
CA THR A 97 18.85 12.23 5.98
C THR A 97 20.04 12.44 6.92
N VAL A 98 19.79 12.36 8.22
CA VAL A 98 20.84 12.37 9.25
C VAL A 98 21.57 11.03 9.26
N THR A 99 20.82 9.94 9.20
CA THR A 99 21.35 8.58 9.13
C THR A 99 21.66 8.22 7.67
N SER A 100 22.66 7.36 7.45
CA SER A 100 22.92 6.80 6.13
C SER A 100 21.63 6.20 5.52
N PRO A 101 21.31 6.54 4.26
CA PRO A 101 20.13 5.97 3.60
C PRO A 101 20.11 4.45 3.61
N HIS A 102 21.24 3.80 3.48
CA HIS A 102 21.35 2.34 3.56
C HIS A 102 20.81 1.80 4.89
N ASN A 103 21.13 2.44 6.00
CA ASN A 103 20.66 2.02 7.31
C ASN A 103 19.15 2.25 7.48
N LEU A 104 18.61 3.33 6.90
CA LEU A 104 17.17 3.56 6.90
C LEU A 104 16.44 2.52 6.05
N ILE A 105 16.99 2.13 4.92
CA ILE A 105 16.43 1.05 4.10
C ILE A 105 16.43 -0.26 4.87
N ARG A 106 17.48 -0.55 5.63
CA ARG A 106 17.52 -1.75 6.50
C ARG A 106 16.41 -1.74 7.54
N VAL A 107 16.16 -0.62 8.18
CA VAL A 107 15.04 -0.50 9.13
C VAL A 107 13.71 -0.73 8.41
N MET A 108 13.54 -0.14 7.24
CA MET A 108 12.32 -0.31 6.45
C MET A 108 12.09 -1.77 6.05
N GLU A 109 13.05 -2.38 5.36
CA GLU A 109 12.89 -3.71 4.77
C GLU A 109 13.04 -4.84 5.78
N GLU A 110 14.05 -4.79 6.61
CA GLU A 110 14.37 -5.90 7.51
C GLU A 110 13.61 -5.84 8.84
N TYR A 111 13.20 -4.67 9.29
CA TYR A 111 12.44 -4.54 10.53
C TYR A 111 10.94 -4.39 10.28
N PHE A 112 10.51 -3.35 9.57
CA PHE A 112 9.09 -3.08 9.37
C PHE A 112 8.42 -4.08 8.43
N PHE A 113 8.96 -4.28 7.24
CA PHE A 113 8.33 -5.13 6.23
C PHE A 113 8.28 -6.59 6.66
N GLU A 114 9.29 -7.06 7.39
CA GLU A 114 9.34 -8.42 7.89
C GLU A 114 8.69 -8.58 9.27
N ASN A 115 8.23 -7.51 9.88
CA ASN A 115 7.59 -7.52 11.19
C ASN A 115 8.47 -8.19 12.27
N LYS A 116 9.77 -7.90 12.27
CA LYS A 116 10.68 -8.45 13.26
C LYS A 116 10.49 -7.77 14.62
N LYS A 117 10.77 -8.51 15.68
CA LYS A 117 10.81 -7.95 17.02
C LYS A 117 12.09 -7.13 17.18
N VAL A 118 12.03 -6.09 18.02
CA VAL A 118 13.17 -5.20 18.28
C VAL A 118 14.42 -6.00 18.67
N MET A 119 14.29 -6.91 19.64
CA MET A 119 15.44 -7.69 20.11
C MET A 119 16.07 -8.55 19.03
N GLU A 120 15.25 -9.14 18.18
CA GLU A 120 15.72 -9.93 17.04
C GLU A 120 16.48 -9.07 16.03
N PHE A 121 15.94 -7.90 15.69
CA PHE A 121 16.58 -6.97 14.76
C PHE A 121 17.90 -6.42 15.31
N LEU A 122 17.94 -6.07 16.60
CA LEU A 122 19.17 -5.60 17.25
C LEU A 122 20.25 -6.69 17.29
N ARG A 123 19.84 -7.94 17.45
CA ARG A 123 20.76 -9.08 17.43
C ARG A 123 21.41 -9.26 16.07
N ILE A 124 20.65 -9.07 15.00
CA ILE A 124 21.13 -9.20 13.62
C ILE A 124 22.04 -8.03 13.23
N THR A 125 21.62 -6.81 13.56
CA THR A 125 22.35 -5.60 13.16
C THR A 125 23.49 -5.26 14.12
N ARG A 126 23.41 -5.72 15.36
CA ARG A 126 24.31 -5.35 16.45
C ARG A 126 24.29 -3.86 16.78
N TRP A 127 23.21 -3.18 16.44
CA TRP A 127 23.03 -1.78 16.81
C TRP A 127 22.63 -1.66 18.28
N GLY A 128 23.04 -0.55 18.92
CA GLY A 128 22.51 -0.18 20.23
C GLY A 128 21.05 0.24 20.14
N ARG A 129 20.34 0.15 21.25
CA ARG A 129 18.92 0.51 21.33
C ARG A 129 18.68 1.97 20.92
N SER A 130 19.47 2.88 21.48
CA SER A 130 19.31 4.31 21.17
C SER A 130 19.51 4.59 19.70
N THR A 131 20.52 3.98 19.09
CA THR A 131 20.80 4.11 17.66
C THR A 131 19.62 3.61 16.83
N PHE A 132 19.09 2.45 17.19
CA PHE A 132 17.94 1.87 16.49
C PHE A 132 16.71 2.77 16.58
N PHE A 133 16.36 3.21 17.79
CA PHE A 133 15.14 4.03 17.97
C PHE A 133 15.27 5.39 17.29
N ASN A 134 16.46 5.98 17.24
CA ASN A 134 16.69 7.23 16.52
C ASN A 134 16.51 7.02 15.00
N ARG A 135 17.03 5.94 14.46
CA ARG A 135 16.88 5.61 13.04
C ARG A 135 15.45 5.28 12.68
N ARG A 136 14.78 4.52 13.56
CA ARG A 136 13.37 4.20 13.41
C ARG A 136 12.51 5.46 13.38
N TYR A 137 12.78 6.38 14.31
CA TYR A 137 12.06 7.65 14.38
C TYR A 137 12.26 8.48 13.11
N GLU A 138 13.47 8.57 12.63
CA GLU A 138 13.76 9.29 11.38
C GLU A 138 13.00 8.68 10.19
N LEU A 139 13.03 7.36 10.07
CA LEU A 139 12.32 6.67 8.99
C LEU A 139 10.81 6.89 9.06
N VAL A 140 10.20 6.76 10.23
CA VAL A 140 8.77 6.96 10.40
C VAL A 140 8.40 8.42 10.09
N SER A 141 9.21 9.37 10.50
CA SER A 141 8.99 10.79 10.22
C SER A 141 9.04 11.09 8.72
N LEU A 142 10.01 10.53 8.00
CA LEU A 142 10.10 10.65 6.54
C LEU A 142 8.89 10.01 5.85
N THR A 143 8.46 8.87 6.35
CA THR A 143 7.27 8.17 5.85
C THR A 143 6.04 9.04 6.02
N LEU A 144 5.90 9.65 7.20
CA LEU A 144 4.77 10.54 7.49
C LEU A 144 4.74 11.73 6.53
N GLU A 145 5.88 12.35 6.26
CA GLU A 145 5.98 13.44 5.30
C GLU A 145 5.49 13.02 3.91
N ASN A 146 5.91 11.85 3.45
CA ASN A 146 5.48 11.32 2.15
C ASN A 146 4.00 10.98 2.12
N LEU A 147 3.44 10.49 3.22
CA LEU A 147 2.01 10.17 3.31
C LEU A 147 1.13 11.43 3.27
N ARG A 148 1.66 12.57 3.70
CA ARG A 148 0.94 13.85 3.67
C ARG A 148 0.91 14.52 2.31
N GLU A 149 1.79 14.16 1.42
CA GLU A 149 1.85 14.72 0.06
C GLU A 149 0.70 14.19 -0.88
#